data_20530256b002e2a1a522d1c0ea1bc9b0
#
_entry.id   20530256b002e2a1a522d1c0ea1bc9b0
#
_cell.length_a   1.000
_cell.length_b   1.000
_cell.length_c   1.000
_cell.angle_alpha   90.00
_cell.angle_beta   90.00
_cell.angle_gamma   90.00
#
_symmetry.space_group_name_H-M   'P 1'
#
loop_
_entity.id
_entity.type
_entity.pdbx_description
1 polymer ?
#
loop_
_entity_poly.entity_id
_entity_poly.type
_entity_poly.pdbx_seq_one_letter_code
_entity_poly.pdbx_strand_id
1 'polypeptide(L)'
;MGGMISQVMVANYPSRVKSFTMISSTASTPNPFNGPEFKITRQLLKRSAAKDDIEGRIEQSIKLFGLIGTPDTNYDTPEFREDMRSYIKRGGDDGGFIRQMAAIIGSKNRKKLVKSIQTPTLIIHGDIDPLIKVKNAYQAHKLIGSSELIIVEGMGHLLDKNAFKKFQSQLIK
;
A
#
# COMPACT_ATOMS: atom_id res chain seq x y z
N MET A 1 2.31 -0.64 4.44
CA MET A 1 3.38 -0.80 5.46
C MET A 1 4.68 -1.35 4.87
N GLY A 2 4.68 -2.36 4.01
CA GLY A 2 5.90 -2.94 3.43
C GLY A 2 6.91 -1.92 2.90
N GLY A 3 6.48 -0.95 2.08
CA GLY A 3 7.34 0.11 1.57
C GLY A 3 7.97 0.98 2.68
N MET A 4 7.31 1.15 3.83
CA MET A 4 7.88 1.88 4.96
C MET A 4 9.01 1.09 5.64
N ILE A 5 8.85 -0.23 5.77
CA ILE A 5 9.89 -1.13 6.30
C ILE A 5 11.08 -1.18 5.34
N SER A 6 10.81 -1.32 4.04
CA SER A 6 11.85 -1.37 3.01
C SER A 6 12.67 -0.08 2.96
N GLN A 7 12.07 1.10 3.14
CA GLN A 7 12.79 2.37 3.25
C GLN A 7 13.84 2.33 4.38
N VAL A 8 13.47 1.79 5.54
CA VAL A 8 14.40 1.65 6.69
C VAL A 8 15.51 0.67 6.36
N MET A 9 15.18 -0.45 5.72
CA MET A 9 16.17 -1.46 5.32
C MET A 9 17.16 -0.89 4.31
N VAL A 10 16.68 -0.27 3.24
CA VAL A 10 17.54 0.27 2.17
C VAL A 10 18.47 1.36 2.68
N ALA A 11 17.97 2.25 3.54
CA ALA A 11 18.76 3.34 4.07
C ALA A 11 19.83 2.89 5.06
N ASN A 12 19.56 1.86 5.87
CA ASN A 12 20.53 1.37 6.88
C ASN A 12 21.46 0.27 6.36
N TYR A 13 21.07 -0.43 5.28
CA TYR A 13 21.83 -1.55 4.72
C TYR A 13 22.00 -1.44 3.19
N PRO A 14 22.51 -0.32 2.66
CA PRO A 14 22.54 -0.07 1.21
C PRO A 14 23.35 -1.13 0.45
N SER A 15 24.41 -1.68 1.03
CA SER A 15 25.22 -2.75 0.40
C SER A 15 24.47 -4.08 0.23
N ARG A 16 23.34 -4.26 0.94
CA ARG A 16 22.50 -5.46 0.86
C ARG A 16 21.37 -5.34 -0.19
N VAL A 17 21.18 -4.17 -0.78
CA VAL A 17 20.05 -3.88 -1.67
C VAL A 17 20.57 -3.34 -3.01
N LYS A 18 20.37 -4.10 -4.08
CA LYS A 18 20.80 -3.71 -5.43
C LYS A 18 19.86 -2.67 -6.05
N SER A 19 18.55 -2.79 -5.81
CA SER A 19 17.53 -1.86 -6.27
C SER A 19 16.34 -1.86 -5.32
N PHE A 20 15.58 -0.78 -5.32
CA PHE A 20 14.41 -0.61 -4.46
C PHE A 20 13.19 -0.20 -5.30
N THR A 21 12.12 -0.97 -5.26
CA THR A 21 10.85 -0.58 -5.86
C THR A 21 9.83 -0.28 -4.76
N MET A 22 9.29 0.93 -4.77
CA MET A 22 8.28 1.40 -3.83
C MET A 22 6.95 1.59 -4.54
N ILE A 23 5.94 0.77 -4.20
CA ILE A 23 4.61 0.84 -4.81
C ILE A 23 3.61 1.34 -3.76
N SER A 24 2.77 2.30 -4.11
CA SER A 24 1.66 2.83 -3.30
C SER A 24 2.04 3.07 -1.83
N SER A 25 3.14 3.83 -1.58
CA SER A 25 3.67 4.04 -0.24
C SER A 25 4.02 5.50 0.05
N THR A 26 4.44 5.79 1.27
CA THR A 26 4.78 7.15 1.73
C THR A 26 6.05 7.17 2.57
N ALA A 27 6.83 8.24 2.45
CA ALA A 27 7.97 8.55 3.32
C ALA A 27 7.55 9.28 4.61
N SER A 28 6.32 9.75 4.68
CA SER A 28 5.79 10.55 5.80
C SER A 28 5.05 9.68 6.82
N THR A 29 4.91 10.18 8.03
CA THR A 29 3.89 9.70 8.97
C THR A 29 2.50 10.12 8.49
N PRO A 30 1.48 9.28 8.68
CA PRO A 30 0.10 9.66 8.40
C PRO A 30 -0.29 10.92 9.17
N ASN A 31 -0.98 11.82 8.50
CA ASN A 31 -1.60 13.00 9.10
C ASN A 31 -2.90 13.31 8.34
N PRO A 32 -3.78 14.18 8.85
CA PRO A 32 -5.07 14.45 8.21
C PRO A 32 -4.98 14.90 6.75
N PHE A 33 -3.87 15.55 6.37
CA PHE A 33 -3.68 16.04 5.00
C PHE A 33 -3.13 14.98 4.05
N ASN A 34 -2.39 13.98 4.56
CA ASN A 34 -1.71 12.95 3.78
C ASN A 34 -2.28 11.54 3.99
N GLY A 35 -3.25 11.42 4.88
CA GLY A 35 -3.90 10.16 5.21
C GLY A 35 -4.97 9.74 4.19
N PRO A 36 -5.64 8.62 4.48
CA PRO A 36 -6.75 8.11 3.68
C PRO A 36 -7.89 9.11 3.54
N GLU A 37 -8.67 8.96 2.49
CA GLU A 37 -9.96 9.66 2.38
C GLU A 37 -10.89 9.29 3.54
N PHE A 38 -11.78 10.22 3.92
CA PHE A 38 -12.72 10.01 5.02
C PHE A 38 -13.57 8.73 4.85
N LYS A 39 -14.03 8.45 3.64
CA LYS A 39 -14.78 7.25 3.29
C LYS A 39 -13.99 5.97 3.60
N ILE A 40 -12.70 5.96 3.28
CA ILE A 40 -11.79 4.83 3.55
C ILE A 40 -11.53 4.69 5.04
N THR A 41 -11.22 5.82 5.71
CA THR A 41 -11.02 5.83 7.17
C THR A 41 -12.23 5.24 7.90
N ARG A 42 -13.46 5.66 7.51
CA ARG A 42 -14.70 5.13 8.08
C ARG A 42 -14.85 3.62 7.86
N GLN A 43 -14.44 3.11 6.68
CA GLN A 43 -14.50 1.67 6.40
C GLN A 43 -13.47 0.89 7.22
N LEU A 44 -12.24 1.41 7.35
CA LEU A 44 -11.18 0.79 8.14
C LEU A 44 -11.50 0.74 9.65
N LEU A 45 -12.28 1.70 10.15
CA LEU A 45 -12.70 1.76 11.56
C LEU A 45 -13.97 0.97 11.85
N LYS A 46 -14.62 0.38 10.85
CA LYS A 46 -15.77 -0.51 11.11
C LYS A 46 -15.29 -1.72 11.89
N ARG A 47 -16.13 -2.15 12.84
CA ARG A 47 -15.90 -3.40 13.56
C ARG A 47 -15.89 -4.55 12.55
N SER A 48 -14.90 -5.40 12.65
CA SER A 48 -14.83 -6.63 11.86
C SER A 48 -15.98 -7.56 12.19
N ALA A 49 -16.38 -8.40 11.23
CA ALA A 49 -17.27 -9.53 11.49
C ALA A 49 -16.67 -10.42 12.58
N ALA A 50 -17.51 -11.21 13.23
CA ALA A 50 -17.05 -12.14 14.28
C ALA A 50 -15.90 -13.03 13.76
N LYS A 51 -15.02 -13.46 14.65
CA LYS A 51 -13.80 -14.19 14.26
C LYS A 51 -14.13 -15.51 13.54
N ASP A 52 -15.23 -16.12 13.88
CA ASP A 52 -15.77 -17.36 13.31
C ASP A 52 -16.65 -17.12 12.07
N ASP A 53 -17.07 -15.88 11.80
CA ASP A 53 -17.81 -15.49 10.61
C ASP A 53 -16.86 -15.25 9.43
N ILE A 54 -16.37 -16.34 8.85
CA ILE A 54 -15.42 -16.31 7.73
C ILE A 54 -16.02 -15.60 6.52
N GLU A 55 -17.27 -15.90 6.17
CA GLU A 55 -17.93 -15.30 4.99
C GLU A 55 -18.17 -13.81 5.19
N GLY A 56 -18.62 -13.37 6.35
CA GLY A 56 -18.75 -11.94 6.66
C GLY A 56 -17.42 -11.18 6.59
N ARG A 57 -16.31 -11.82 6.96
CA ARG A 57 -14.96 -11.26 6.82
C ARG A 57 -14.50 -11.18 5.36
N ILE A 58 -14.85 -12.18 4.54
CA ILE A 58 -14.61 -12.14 3.09
C ILE A 58 -15.38 -11.00 2.45
N GLU A 59 -16.68 -10.85 2.77
CA GLU A 59 -17.50 -9.74 2.28
C GLU A 59 -16.93 -8.36 2.65
N GLN A 60 -16.44 -8.21 3.88
CA GLN A 60 -15.78 -6.97 4.29
C GLN A 60 -14.49 -6.71 3.50
N SER A 61 -13.73 -7.75 3.19
CA SER A 61 -12.52 -7.65 2.38
C SER A 61 -12.85 -7.23 0.95
N ILE A 62 -13.85 -7.85 0.31
CA ILE A 62 -14.32 -7.49 -1.03
C ILE A 62 -14.71 -6.00 -1.08
N LYS A 63 -15.51 -5.54 -0.10
CA LYS A 63 -15.91 -4.13 0.00
C LYS A 63 -14.73 -3.19 0.16
N LEU A 64 -13.77 -3.54 1.01
CA LEU A 64 -12.58 -2.71 1.23
C LEU A 64 -11.71 -2.66 -0.02
N PHE A 65 -11.45 -3.80 -0.65
CA PHE A 65 -10.62 -3.89 -1.87
C PHE A 65 -11.28 -3.15 -3.04
N GLY A 66 -12.60 -3.23 -3.18
CA GLY A 66 -13.35 -2.45 -4.16
C GLY A 66 -13.28 -0.93 -3.93
N LEU A 67 -13.10 -0.49 -2.67
CA LEU A 67 -12.96 0.93 -2.35
C LEU A 67 -11.56 1.48 -2.58
N ILE A 68 -10.50 0.65 -2.43
CA ILE A 68 -9.11 1.10 -2.51
C ILE A 68 -8.38 0.62 -3.75
N GLY A 69 -8.93 -0.36 -4.47
CA GLY A 69 -8.35 -0.93 -5.68
C GLY A 69 -8.54 -0.07 -6.92
N THR A 70 -8.10 -0.60 -8.04
CA THR A 70 -8.31 0.02 -9.35
C THR A 70 -9.78 -0.09 -9.73
N PRO A 71 -10.44 0.99 -10.17
CA PRO A 71 -11.81 0.95 -10.67
C PRO A 71 -11.99 -0.14 -11.74
N ASP A 72 -13.20 -0.66 -11.84
CA ASP A 72 -13.58 -1.74 -12.75
C ASP A 72 -12.90 -3.09 -12.50
N THR A 73 -12.13 -3.21 -11.42
CA THR A 73 -11.63 -4.50 -10.94
C THR A 73 -12.70 -5.19 -10.11
N ASN A 74 -13.16 -6.34 -10.59
CA ASN A 74 -14.06 -7.18 -9.80
C ASN A 74 -13.26 -7.97 -8.76
N TYR A 75 -13.45 -7.66 -7.48
CA TYR A 75 -12.87 -8.40 -6.35
C TYR A 75 -13.80 -9.50 -5.83
N ASP A 76 -15.06 -9.57 -6.31
CA ASP A 76 -15.97 -10.65 -5.95
C ASP A 76 -15.86 -11.80 -6.94
N THR A 77 -14.73 -12.49 -6.92
CA THR A 77 -14.46 -13.67 -7.74
C THR A 77 -14.26 -14.91 -6.87
N PRO A 78 -14.53 -16.13 -7.40
CA PRO A 78 -14.29 -17.36 -6.67
C PRO A 78 -12.83 -17.48 -6.18
N GLU A 79 -11.86 -17.07 -7.00
CA GLU A 79 -10.43 -17.09 -6.67
C GLU A 79 -10.13 -16.17 -5.49
N PHE A 80 -10.60 -14.92 -5.53
CA PHE A 80 -10.39 -13.96 -4.45
C PHE A 80 -11.03 -14.42 -3.15
N ARG A 81 -12.25 -14.98 -3.22
CA ARG A 81 -12.93 -15.54 -2.05
C ARG A 81 -12.15 -16.68 -1.42
N GLU A 82 -11.58 -17.58 -2.22
CA GLU A 82 -10.77 -18.69 -1.70
C GLU A 82 -9.43 -18.22 -1.13
N ASP A 83 -8.77 -17.26 -1.77
CA ASP A 83 -7.55 -16.63 -1.24
C ASP A 83 -7.81 -15.98 0.12
N MET A 84 -8.91 -15.23 0.25
CA MET A 84 -9.30 -14.60 1.52
C MET A 84 -9.66 -15.64 2.58
N ARG A 85 -10.36 -16.70 2.21
CA ARG A 85 -10.69 -17.82 3.13
C ARG A 85 -9.42 -18.48 3.65
N SER A 86 -8.47 -18.76 2.77
CA SER A 86 -7.16 -19.32 3.12
C SER A 86 -6.36 -18.38 4.02
N TYR A 87 -6.37 -17.09 3.74
CA TYR A 87 -5.72 -16.05 4.56
C TYR A 87 -6.32 -16.00 5.97
N ILE A 88 -7.64 -15.98 6.08
CA ILE A 88 -8.36 -15.93 7.36
C ILE A 88 -8.07 -17.20 8.19
N LYS A 89 -8.12 -18.38 7.57
CA LYS A 89 -7.83 -19.66 8.24
C LYS A 89 -6.39 -19.75 8.74
N ARG A 90 -5.41 -19.11 8.07
CA ARG A 90 -4.01 -19.06 8.54
C ARG A 90 -3.79 -18.12 9.73
N GLY A 91 -4.83 -17.57 10.32
CA GLY A 91 -4.73 -16.73 11.50
C GLY A 91 -4.70 -15.24 11.20
N GLY A 92 -5.27 -14.82 10.08
CA GLY A 92 -5.57 -13.41 9.83
C GLY A 92 -6.49 -12.90 10.94
N ASP A 93 -5.93 -12.25 11.97
CA ASP A 93 -6.68 -11.69 13.08
C ASP A 93 -6.84 -10.17 12.96
N ASP A 94 -7.88 -9.64 13.59
CA ASP A 94 -8.16 -8.20 13.62
C ASP A 94 -7.11 -7.44 14.44
N GLY A 95 -6.49 -8.08 15.42
CA GLY A 95 -5.40 -7.52 16.18
C GLY A 95 -4.16 -7.25 15.34
N GLY A 96 -3.93 -7.99 14.26
CA GLY A 96 -2.85 -7.73 13.30
C GLY A 96 -2.96 -6.36 12.66
N PHE A 97 -4.15 -6.00 12.18
CA PHE A 97 -4.41 -4.67 11.61
C PHE A 97 -4.18 -3.55 12.63
N ILE A 98 -4.71 -3.70 13.85
CA ILE A 98 -4.52 -2.70 14.92
C ILE A 98 -3.04 -2.54 15.27
N ARG A 99 -2.29 -3.63 15.40
CA ARG A 99 -0.84 -3.59 15.65
C ARG A 99 -0.08 -2.90 14.51
N GLN A 100 -0.45 -3.17 13.25
CA GLN A 100 0.15 -2.48 12.10
C GLN A 100 -0.15 -0.99 12.11
N MET A 101 -1.38 -0.59 12.39
CA MET A 101 -1.75 0.83 12.48
C MET A 101 -1.01 1.53 13.63
N ALA A 102 -0.91 0.90 14.79
CA ALA A 102 -0.14 1.43 15.91
C ALA A 102 1.35 1.60 15.54
N ALA A 103 1.95 0.64 14.86
CA ALA A 103 3.33 0.73 14.38
C ALA A 103 3.52 1.86 13.35
N ILE A 104 2.56 2.04 12.43
CA ILE A 104 2.60 3.12 11.44
C ILE A 104 2.50 4.49 12.11
N ILE A 105 1.55 4.66 13.03
CA ILE A 105 1.32 5.92 13.76
C ILE A 105 2.50 6.21 14.70
N GLY A 106 2.99 5.21 15.41
CA GLY A 106 4.12 5.32 16.33
C GLY A 106 5.49 5.46 15.63
N SER A 107 5.57 5.20 14.33
CA SER A 107 6.82 5.33 13.60
C SER A 107 7.21 6.80 13.45
N LYS A 108 8.49 7.11 13.71
CA LYS A 108 9.04 8.45 13.49
C LYS A 108 8.97 8.85 12.02
N ASN A 109 8.99 10.16 11.77
CA ASN A 109 9.08 10.71 10.41
C ASN A 109 10.37 10.22 9.72
N ARG A 110 10.20 9.52 8.60
CA ARG A 110 11.31 8.91 7.86
C ARG A 110 11.93 9.80 6.79
N LYS A 111 11.49 11.04 6.63
CA LYS A 111 11.97 11.94 5.55
C LYS A 111 13.48 12.08 5.53
N LYS A 112 14.13 12.26 6.68
CA LYS A 112 15.60 12.36 6.77
C LYS A 112 16.26 11.05 6.33
N LEU A 113 15.74 9.91 6.78
CA LEU A 113 16.22 8.58 6.43
C LEU A 113 16.04 8.30 4.92
N VAL A 114 14.85 8.61 4.39
CA VAL A 114 14.55 8.43 2.96
C VAL A 114 15.45 9.30 2.06
N LYS A 115 15.80 10.50 2.52
CA LYS A 115 16.74 11.39 1.81
C LYS A 115 18.16 10.81 1.70
N SER A 116 18.56 9.91 2.58
CA SER A 116 19.89 9.28 2.53
C SER A 116 19.96 8.06 1.60
N ILE A 117 18.85 7.64 1.00
CA ILE A 117 18.83 6.51 0.06
C ILE A 117 19.55 6.91 -1.24
N GLN A 118 20.59 6.15 -1.58
CA GLN A 118 21.35 6.27 -2.82
C GLN A 118 21.13 5.09 -3.77
N THR A 119 20.50 4.03 -3.28
CA THR A 119 20.17 2.84 -4.06
C THR A 119 19.22 3.22 -5.22
N PRO A 120 19.45 2.73 -6.45
CA PRO A 120 18.55 2.92 -7.58
C PRO A 120 17.12 2.58 -7.16
N THR A 121 16.23 3.54 -7.29
CA THR A 121 14.86 3.43 -6.74
C THR A 121 13.84 3.70 -7.82
N LEU A 122 12.83 2.82 -7.92
CA LEU A 122 11.64 3.01 -8.73
C LEU A 122 10.43 3.26 -7.81
N ILE A 123 9.72 4.35 -8.06
CA ILE A 123 8.47 4.68 -7.34
C ILE A 123 7.31 4.53 -8.31
N ILE A 124 6.34 3.69 -7.95
CA ILE A 124 5.12 3.47 -8.73
C ILE A 124 3.92 3.84 -7.86
N HIS A 125 3.00 4.65 -8.39
CA HIS A 125 1.85 5.08 -7.61
C HIS A 125 0.65 5.38 -8.51
N GLY A 126 -0.54 4.97 -8.05
CA GLY A 126 -1.78 5.32 -8.73
C GLY A 126 -2.19 6.78 -8.48
N ASP A 127 -2.63 7.47 -9.53
CA ASP A 127 -3.05 8.86 -9.43
C ASP A 127 -4.34 9.04 -8.61
N ILE A 128 -5.18 7.99 -8.57
CA ILE A 128 -6.45 7.98 -7.85
C ILE A 128 -6.42 7.13 -6.56
N ASP A 129 -5.23 6.83 -6.02
CA ASP A 129 -5.08 6.07 -4.76
C ASP A 129 -5.79 6.79 -3.59
N PRO A 130 -6.90 6.22 -3.03
CA PRO A 130 -7.68 6.86 -1.98
C PRO A 130 -7.12 6.58 -0.58
N LEU A 131 -6.21 5.62 -0.45
CA LEU A 131 -5.60 5.23 0.82
C LEU A 131 -4.32 6.02 1.08
N ILE A 132 -3.45 6.16 0.08
CA ILE A 132 -2.22 6.94 0.13
C ILE A 132 -2.21 7.91 -1.07
N LYS A 133 -2.58 9.15 -0.84
CA LYS A 133 -2.69 10.16 -1.92
C LYS A 133 -1.42 10.27 -2.74
N VAL A 134 -1.55 10.40 -4.06
CA VAL A 134 -0.44 10.46 -5.03
C VAL A 134 0.64 11.50 -4.71
N LYS A 135 0.31 12.58 -4.02
CA LYS A 135 1.28 13.57 -3.53
C LYS A 135 2.39 12.98 -2.65
N ASN A 136 2.14 11.81 -2.02
CA ASN A 136 3.16 11.11 -1.25
C ASN A 136 4.26 10.50 -2.15
N ALA A 137 3.91 10.07 -3.36
CA ALA A 137 4.87 9.59 -4.35
C ALA A 137 5.75 10.73 -4.86
N TYR A 138 5.16 11.87 -5.23
CA TYR A 138 5.94 13.06 -5.61
C TYR A 138 6.87 13.53 -4.49
N GLN A 139 6.41 13.46 -3.23
CA GLN A 139 7.24 13.81 -2.08
C GLN A 139 8.40 12.83 -1.91
N ALA A 140 8.16 11.53 -2.05
CA ALA A 140 9.20 10.50 -1.95
C ALA A 140 10.22 10.66 -3.07
N HIS A 141 9.78 10.88 -4.31
CA HIS A 141 10.64 11.15 -5.47
C HIS A 141 11.53 12.37 -5.25
N LYS A 142 10.97 13.47 -4.72
CA LYS A 142 11.76 14.66 -4.38
C LYS A 142 12.82 14.40 -3.30
N LEU A 143 12.60 13.42 -2.41
CA LEU A 143 13.52 13.09 -1.33
C LEU A 143 14.63 12.13 -1.78
N ILE A 144 14.32 11.17 -2.67
CA ILE A 144 15.26 10.13 -3.13
C ILE A 144 15.83 10.59 -4.48
N GLY A 145 17.03 11.17 -4.47
CA GLY A 145 17.66 11.74 -5.68
C GLY A 145 17.97 10.70 -6.77
N SER A 146 18.10 9.43 -6.39
CA SER A 146 18.35 8.28 -7.30
C SER A 146 17.05 7.60 -7.79
N SER A 147 15.89 8.24 -7.62
CA SER A 147 14.61 7.61 -7.97
C SER A 147 14.08 7.98 -9.34
N GLU A 148 13.40 7.04 -9.97
CA GLU A 148 12.47 7.24 -11.08
C GLU A 148 11.03 7.18 -10.55
N LEU A 149 10.10 7.90 -11.17
CA LEU A 149 8.71 7.98 -10.76
C LEU A 149 7.78 7.61 -11.91
N ILE A 150 6.93 6.62 -11.67
CA ILE A 150 5.83 6.26 -12.57
C ILE A 150 4.51 6.54 -11.86
N ILE A 151 3.74 7.49 -12.37
CA ILE A 151 2.35 7.70 -11.99
C ILE A 151 1.46 6.95 -12.98
N VAL A 152 0.66 6.02 -12.46
CA VAL A 152 -0.19 5.15 -13.26
C VAL A 152 -1.60 5.69 -13.27
N GLU A 153 -2.04 6.18 -14.44
CA GLU A 153 -3.37 6.76 -14.63
C GLU A 153 -4.48 5.75 -14.35
N GLY A 154 -5.46 6.17 -13.55
CA GLY A 154 -6.60 5.35 -13.15
C GLY A 154 -6.25 4.14 -12.28
N MET A 155 -5.06 4.09 -11.68
CA MET A 155 -4.71 3.06 -10.70
C MET A 155 -5.10 3.50 -9.29
N GLY A 156 -5.72 2.57 -8.54
CA GLY A 156 -5.97 2.71 -7.10
C GLY A 156 -4.74 2.36 -6.25
N HIS A 157 -5.00 1.89 -5.02
CA HIS A 157 -3.94 1.53 -4.06
C HIS A 157 -3.32 0.15 -4.31
N LEU A 158 -4.10 -0.77 -4.87
CA LEU A 158 -3.73 -2.18 -4.99
C LEU A 158 -3.00 -2.45 -6.30
N LEU A 159 -1.99 -3.31 -6.23
CA LEU A 159 -1.33 -3.87 -7.41
C LEU A 159 -2.13 -5.09 -7.90
N ASP A 160 -3.30 -4.82 -8.46
CA ASP A 160 -4.15 -5.83 -9.09
C ASP A 160 -3.80 -6.05 -10.58
N LYS A 161 -4.46 -7.02 -11.22
CA LYS A 161 -4.21 -7.36 -12.63
C LYS A 161 -4.43 -6.17 -13.58
N ASN A 162 -5.43 -5.32 -13.29
CA ASN A 162 -5.72 -4.15 -14.11
C ASN A 162 -4.68 -3.04 -13.90
N ALA A 163 -4.26 -2.81 -12.66
CA ALA A 163 -3.16 -1.92 -12.34
C ALA A 163 -1.87 -2.37 -13.05
N PHE A 164 -1.51 -3.65 -12.94
CA PHE A 164 -0.28 -4.18 -13.55
C PHE A 164 -0.25 -3.99 -15.06
N LYS A 165 -1.34 -4.28 -15.77
CA LYS A 165 -1.45 -4.07 -17.23
C LYS A 165 -1.17 -2.63 -17.64
N LYS A 166 -1.48 -1.64 -16.79
CA LYS A 166 -1.32 -0.21 -17.12
C LYS A 166 0.14 0.24 -17.15
N PHE A 167 1.04 -0.41 -16.42
CA PHE A 167 2.45 0.04 -16.35
C PHE A 167 3.48 -1.04 -16.67
N GLN A 168 3.09 -2.30 -16.91
CA GLN A 168 4.04 -3.38 -17.20
C GLN A 168 5.01 -3.06 -18.35
N SER A 169 4.53 -2.37 -19.40
CA SER A 169 5.36 -1.95 -20.54
C SER A 169 6.43 -0.91 -20.16
N GLN A 170 6.28 -0.25 -19.02
CA GLN A 170 7.24 0.74 -18.53
C GLN A 170 8.34 0.11 -17.65
N LEU A 171 8.16 -1.16 -17.24
CA LEU A 171 9.14 -1.90 -16.45
C LEU A 171 10.19 -2.61 -17.31
N ILE A 172 9.97 -2.72 -18.63
CA ILE A 172 10.78 -3.52 -19.56
C ILE A 172 11.71 -2.61 -20.40
N LYS A 173 11.97 -1.41 -19.91
CA LYS A 173 12.94 -0.50 -20.55
C LYS A 173 14.35 -0.74 -19.96
#